data_cf1264a8b3708a60a3047f14f794825e
#
_entry.id   cf1264a8b3708a60a3047f14f794825e
#
_cell.length_a   1.000
_cell.length_b   1.000
_cell.length_c   1.000
_cell.angle_alpha   90.00
_cell.angle_beta   90.00
_cell.angle_gamma   90.00
#
_symmetry.space_group_name_H-M   'P 1'
#
loop_
_entity.id
_entity.type
_entity.pdbx_description
1 polymer ?
#
loop_
_entity_poly.entity_id
_entity_poly.type
_entity_poly.pdbx_seq_one_letter_code
_entity_poly.pdbx_strand_id
1 'polypeptide(L)'
;MTPVALPDIADLDRAVDDLTDALIATTDAAETSTDGSWYIESAIEELRTALTEVASLSRAAGAPASLLAGASRAWQAGQVELIETSGQVADNLIGWLAVHPEKAA
;
A
#
# COMPACT_ATOMS: atom_id res chain seq x y z
N MET A 1 -20.38 21.76 -7.88
CA MET A 1 -20.40 21.01 -7.83
C MET A 1 -19.65 19.99 -7.19
N THR A 2 -19.30 19.06 -7.53
CA THR A 2 -18.88 18.04 -6.75
C THR A 2 -17.46 18.09 -6.35
N PRO A 3 -17.15 18.05 -5.11
CA PRO A 3 -15.78 18.04 -4.63
C PRO A 3 -15.20 16.66 -4.71
N VAL A 4 -15.06 16.17 -5.87
CA VAL A 4 -14.70 14.78 -6.08
C VAL A 4 -13.30 14.47 -5.59
N ALA A 5 -12.41 15.45 -5.64
CA ALA A 5 -11.03 15.20 -5.27
C ALA A 5 -10.84 14.85 -3.80
N LEU A 6 -11.68 15.40 -2.94
CA LEU A 6 -11.54 15.18 -1.50
C LEU A 6 -11.78 13.74 -1.10
N PRO A 7 -12.82 13.08 -1.61
CA PRO A 7 -13.00 11.66 -1.31
C PRO A 7 -11.82 10.81 -1.78
N ASP A 8 -11.22 11.18 -2.90
CA ASP A 8 -10.07 10.41 -3.40
C ASP A 8 -8.90 10.46 -2.44
N ILE A 9 -8.63 11.62 -1.85
CA ILE A 9 -7.54 11.76 -0.89
C ILE A 9 -7.85 10.95 0.38
N ALA A 10 -9.08 11.01 0.87
CA ALA A 10 -9.45 10.27 2.06
C ALA A 10 -9.38 8.77 1.82
N ASP A 11 -9.80 8.33 0.65
CA ASP A 11 -9.76 6.92 0.30
C ASP A 11 -8.32 6.44 0.20
N LEU A 12 -7.43 7.27 -0.37
CA LEU A 12 -6.02 6.91 -0.46
C LEU A 12 -5.40 6.81 0.92
N ASP A 13 -5.73 7.75 1.81
CA ASP A 13 -5.20 7.72 3.17
C ASP A 13 -5.58 6.41 3.86
N ARG A 14 -6.84 5.99 3.72
CA ARG A 14 -7.30 4.74 4.30
C ARG A 14 -6.62 3.55 3.67
N ALA A 15 -6.44 3.58 2.35
CA ALA A 15 -5.79 2.48 1.65
C ALA A 15 -4.33 2.33 2.08
N VAL A 16 -3.65 3.44 2.36
CA VAL A 16 -2.28 3.39 2.85
C VAL A 16 -2.23 2.76 4.23
N ASP A 17 -3.21 3.07 5.09
CA ASP A 17 -3.30 2.43 6.38
C ASP A 17 -3.51 0.92 6.24
N ASP A 18 -4.38 0.53 5.31
CA ASP A 18 -4.62 -0.89 5.04
C ASP A 18 -3.35 -1.58 4.54
N LEU A 19 -2.60 -0.89 3.70
CA LEU A 19 -1.34 -1.44 3.20
C LEU A 19 -0.35 -1.64 4.34
N THR A 20 -0.27 -0.67 5.26
CA THR A 20 0.60 -0.77 6.41
C THR A 20 0.20 -1.95 7.29
N ASP A 21 -1.10 -2.11 7.53
CA ASP A 21 -1.59 -3.23 8.32
C ASP A 21 -1.28 -4.56 7.66
N ALA A 22 -1.44 -4.64 6.34
CA ALA A 22 -1.13 -5.86 5.60
C ALA A 22 0.37 -6.18 5.67
N LEU A 23 1.21 -5.14 5.65
CA LEU A 23 2.65 -5.33 5.79
C LEU A 23 3.00 -5.91 7.14
N ILE A 24 2.41 -5.39 8.20
CA ILE A 24 2.65 -5.88 9.54
C ILE A 24 2.21 -7.33 9.65
N ALA A 25 1.03 -7.64 9.13
CA ALA A 25 0.50 -9.01 9.17
C ALA A 25 1.40 -9.97 8.41
N THR A 26 1.93 -9.55 7.27
CA THR A 26 2.80 -10.39 6.47
C THR A 26 4.12 -10.64 7.19
N THR A 27 4.68 -9.60 7.79
CA THR A 27 5.93 -9.73 8.54
C THR A 27 5.74 -10.67 9.73
N ASP A 28 4.63 -10.51 10.45
CA ASP A 28 4.34 -11.39 11.58
C ASP A 28 4.18 -12.83 11.14
N ALA A 29 3.48 -13.05 10.04
CA ALA A 29 3.28 -14.41 9.53
C ALA A 29 4.61 -15.04 9.17
N ALA A 30 5.51 -14.27 8.57
CA ALA A 30 6.81 -14.78 8.18
C ALA A 30 7.67 -15.12 9.39
N GLU A 31 7.54 -14.34 10.46
CA GLU A 31 8.35 -14.56 11.66
C GLU A 31 7.83 -15.67 12.53
N THR A 32 6.53 -15.83 12.62
CA THR A 32 5.95 -16.76 13.57
C THR A 32 5.59 -18.10 12.96
N SER A 33 5.54 -18.17 11.62
CA SER A 33 5.10 -19.39 10.98
C SER A 33 6.26 -20.37 10.86
N THR A 34 6.12 -21.54 11.44
CA THR A 34 7.13 -22.58 11.31
C THR A 34 6.83 -23.51 10.15
N ASP A 35 5.57 -23.84 9.96
CA ASP A 35 5.15 -24.66 8.83
C ASP A 35 3.88 -24.09 8.23
N GLY A 36 3.67 -22.81 8.40
CA GLY A 36 2.43 -22.21 8.03
C GLY A 36 2.47 -21.48 6.72
N SER A 37 2.91 -22.15 5.67
CA SER A 37 2.92 -21.51 4.36
C SER A 37 1.54 -20.97 4.00
N TRP A 38 0.48 -21.60 4.52
CA TRP A 38 -0.87 -21.12 4.27
C TRP A 38 -1.08 -19.71 4.82
N TYR A 39 -0.59 -19.46 6.02
CA TYR A 39 -0.72 -18.12 6.61
C TYR A 39 0.07 -17.09 5.83
N ILE A 40 1.27 -17.47 5.40
CA ILE A 40 2.11 -16.57 4.64
C ILE A 40 1.47 -16.27 3.29
N GLU A 41 0.94 -17.28 2.63
CA GLU A 41 0.31 -17.09 1.32
C GLU A 41 -0.92 -16.19 1.44
N SER A 42 -1.71 -16.39 2.49
CA SER A 42 -2.88 -15.57 2.70
C SER A 42 -2.51 -14.12 2.95
N ALA A 43 -1.49 -13.90 3.78
CA ALA A 43 -1.02 -12.56 4.07
C ALA A 43 -0.45 -11.87 2.83
N ILE A 44 0.27 -12.61 2.01
CA ILE A 44 0.83 -12.06 0.77
C ILE A 44 -0.27 -11.67 -0.19
N GLU A 45 -1.33 -12.48 -0.26
CA GLU A 45 -2.45 -12.16 -1.13
C GLU A 45 -3.12 -10.87 -0.69
N GLU A 46 -3.30 -10.68 0.61
CA GLU A 46 -3.84 -9.44 1.13
C GLU A 46 -2.92 -8.26 0.84
N LEU A 47 -1.62 -8.49 0.95
CA LEU A 47 -0.65 -7.44 0.67
C LEU A 47 -0.70 -7.02 -0.80
N ARG A 48 -0.81 -7.98 -1.71
CA ARG A 48 -0.94 -7.67 -3.12
C ARG A 48 -2.20 -6.88 -3.40
N THR A 49 -3.31 -7.28 -2.79
CA THR A 49 -4.57 -6.58 -2.96
C THR A 49 -4.47 -5.15 -2.46
N ALA A 50 -3.87 -4.97 -1.29
CA ALA A 50 -3.72 -3.63 -0.71
C ALA A 50 -2.82 -2.76 -1.58
N LEU A 51 -1.74 -3.32 -2.11
CA LEU A 51 -0.83 -2.57 -2.98
C LEU A 51 -1.53 -2.14 -4.27
N THR A 52 -2.33 -3.04 -4.84
CA THR A 52 -3.08 -2.73 -6.06
C THR A 52 -4.06 -1.60 -5.81
N GLU A 53 -4.75 -1.64 -4.69
CA GLU A 53 -5.73 -0.62 -4.35
C GLU A 53 -5.04 0.73 -4.12
N VAL A 54 -3.92 0.72 -3.41
CA VAL A 54 -3.16 1.94 -3.17
C VAL A 54 -2.69 2.54 -4.48
N ALA A 55 -2.21 1.71 -5.41
CA ALA A 55 -1.75 2.21 -6.70
C ALA A 55 -2.88 2.87 -7.48
N SER A 56 -4.04 2.24 -7.47
CA SER A 56 -5.20 2.77 -8.18
C SER A 56 -5.65 4.11 -7.58
N LEU A 57 -5.75 4.17 -6.27
CA LEU A 57 -6.21 5.37 -5.58
C LEU A 57 -5.18 6.50 -5.65
N SER A 58 -3.88 6.16 -5.69
CA SER A 58 -2.84 7.16 -5.87
C SER A 58 -3.01 7.88 -7.19
N ARG A 59 -3.26 7.12 -8.25
CA ARG A 59 -3.47 7.73 -9.56
C ARG A 59 -4.70 8.61 -9.57
N ALA A 60 -5.78 8.14 -8.95
CA ALA A 60 -7.02 8.92 -8.87
C ALA A 60 -6.81 10.20 -8.08
N ALA A 61 -5.98 10.17 -7.07
CA ALA A 61 -5.73 11.33 -6.23
C ALA A 61 -4.70 12.28 -6.84
N GLY A 62 -4.07 11.90 -7.93
CA GLY A 62 -3.09 12.74 -8.58
C GLY A 62 -1.69 12.67 -8.00
N ALA A 63 -1.39 11.63 -7.24
CA ALA A 63 -0.06 11.48 -6.68
C ALA A 63 0.95 11.17 -7.79
N PRO A 64 2.20 11.64 -7.65
CA PRO A 64 3.21 11.36 -8.65
C PRO A 64 3.47 9.88 -8.80
N ALA A 65 3.61 9.43 -10.04
CA ALA A 65 3.84 8.01 -10.32
C ALA A 65 5.13 7.51 -9.68
N SER A 66 6.11 8.40 -9.47
CA SER A 66 7.37 8.01 -8.87
C SER A 66 7.22 7.44 -7.47
N LEU A 67 6.14 7.80 -6.78
CA LEU A 67 5.89 7.27 -5.44
C LEU A 67 5.55 5.78 -5.46
N LEU A 68 5.17 5.28 -6.62
CA LEU A 68 4.82 3.87 -6.80
C LEU A 68 5.93 3.11 -7.51
N ALA A 69 7.14 3.64 -7.51
CA ALA A 69 8.23 3.03 -8.25
C ALA A 69 8.44 1.58 -7.82
N GLY A 70 8.51 0.69 -8.78
CA GLY A 70 8.74 -0.71 -8.51
C GLY A 70 7.51 -1.52 -8.12
N ALA A 71 6.37 -0.86 -7.91
CA ALA A 71 5.17 -1.58 -7.44
C ALA A 71 4.75 -2.69 -8.40
N SER A 72 4.74 -2.39 -9.68
CA SER A 72 4.34 -3.36 -10.68
C SER A 72 5.24 -4.58 -10.69
N ARG A 73 6.54 -4.34 -10.60
CA ARG A 73 7.52 -5.43 -10.58
C ARG A 73 7.42 -6.23 -9.31
N ALA A 74 7.27 -5.55 -8.19
CA ALA A 74 7.18 -6.20 -6.90
C ALA A 74 5.95 -7.10 -6.81
N TRP A 75 4.86 -6.67 -7.45
CA TRP A 75 3.63 -7.45 -7.44
C TRP A 75 3.84 -8.84 -8.02
N GLN A 76 4.76 -8.96 -8.97
CA GLN A 76 5.06 -10.25 -9.61
C GLN A 76 6.29 -10.92 -9.02
N ALA A 77 6.98 -10.25 -8.13
CA ALA A 77 8.22 -10.76 -7.58
C ALA A 77 7.96 -11.64 -6.38
N GLY A 78 9.02 -12.11 -5.77
CA GLY A 78 8.92 -12.93 -4.59
C GLY A 78 8.54 -12.14 -3.36
N GLN A 79 8.37 -12.86 -2.27
CA GLN A 79 7.87 -12.33 -1.03
C GLN A 79 8.71 -11.18 -0.48
N VAL A 80 10.02 -11.33 -0.51
CA VAL A 80 10.92 -10.32 0.08
C VAL A 80 10.79 -9.01 -0.66
N GLU A 81 10.83 -9.05 -1.98
CA GLU A 81 10.76 -7.84 -2.78
C GLU A 81 9.38 -7.18 -2.64
N LEU A 82 8.35 -7.99 -2.56
CA LEU A 82 7.00 -7.45 -2.38
C LEU A 82 6.89 -6.68 -1.06
N ILE A 83 7.43 -7.26 0.02
CA ILE A 83 7.39 -6.62 1.32
C ILE A 83 8.19 -5.32 1.31
N GLU A 84 9.40 -5.36 0.77
CA GLU A 84 10.26 -4.19 0.76
C GLU A 84 9.68 -3.06 -0.06
N THR A 85 9.18 -3.37 -1.25
CA THR A 85 8.63 -2.35 -2.13
C THR A 85 7.33 -1.80 -1.57
N SER A 86 6.50 -2.65 -0.98
CA SER A 86 5.26 -2.18 -0.36
C SER A 86 5.56 -1.20 0.77
N GLY A 87 6.57 -1.50 1.57
CA GLY A 87 6.99 -0.60 2.63
C GLY A 87 7.47 0.74 2.09
N GLN A 88 8.23 0.71 1.00
CA GLN A 88 8.73 1.93 0.37
C GLN A 88 7.57 2.77 -0.17
N VAL A 89 6.62 2.12 -0.83
CA VAL A 89 5.44 2.81 -1.37
C VAL A 89 4.63 3.43 -0.24
N ALA A 90 4.43 2.68 0.84
CA ALA A 90 3.67 3.20 1.98
C ALA A 90 4.36 4.44 2.56
N ASP A 91 5.67 4.38 2.77
CA ASP A 91 6.42 5.52 3.30
C ASP A 91 6.31 6.74 2.39
N ASN A 92 6.47 6.51 1.09
CA ASN A 92 6.39 7.59 0.12
C ASN A 92 5.03 8.27 0.15
N LEU A 93 3.97 7.49 0.22
CA LEU A 93 2.63 8.04 0.21
C LEU A 93 2.28 8.70 1.53
N ILE A 94 2.75 8.15 2.64
CA ILE A 94 2.54 8.80 3.94
C ILE A 94 3.15 10.19 3.91
N GLY A 95 4.37 10.32 3.39
CA GLY A 95 5.03 11.61 3.28
C GLY A 95 4.28 12.57 2.36
N TRP A 96 3.81 12.06 1.23
CA TRP A 96 3.07 12.89 0.29
C TRP A 96 1.75 13.38 0.90
N LEU A 97 1.03 12.48 1.57
CA LEU A 97 -0.24 12.83 2.19
C LEU A 97 -0.05 13.83 3.32
N ALA A 98 1.06 13.72 4.04
CA ALA A 98 1.30 14.59 5.19
C ALA A 98 1.44 16.05 4.78
N VAL A 99 1.94 16.31 3.57
CA VAL A 99 2.15 17.68 3.11
C VAL A 99 1.03 18.17 2.20
N HIS A 100 -0.02 17.38 2.03
CA HIS A 100 -1.10 17.75 1.12
C HIS A 100 -2.20 18.47 1.87
N PRO A 101 -2.43 19.75 1.59
CA PRO A 101 -3.40 20.50 2.38
C PRO A 101 -4.83 20.04 2.23
N GLU A 102 -5.20 19.47 1.11
CA GLU A 102 -6.56 18.98 0.91
C GLU A 102 -6.93 17.88 1.86
N LYS A 103 -5.95 17.13 2.31
CA LYS A 103 -6.21 16.06 3.24
C LYS A 103 -6.73 16.61 4.56
N ALA A 104 -6.24 17.76 4.97
CA ALA A 104 -6.62 18.36 6.24
C ALA A 104 -7.98 19.04 6.19
N ALA A 105 -8.44 19.30 5.03
CA ALA A 105 -9.75 19.96 4.88
C ALA A 105 -10.91 18.97 5.09
#